data_4dfbfb6112b9bbe0beaba1a8fc9b7d58
#
_entry.id   4dfbfb6112b9bbe0beaba1a8fc9b7d58
#
_cell.length_a   1.000
_cell.length_b   1.000
_cell.length_c   1.000
_cell.angle_alpha   90.00
_cell.angle_beta   90.00
_cell.angle_gamma   90.00
#
_symmetry.space_group_name_H-M   'P 1'
#
loop_
_entity.id
_entity.type
_entity.pdbx_description
1 polymer ?
#
loop_
_entity_poly.entity_id
_entity_poly.type
_entity_poly.pdbx_seq_one_letter_code
_entity_poly.pdbx_strand_id
1 'polypeptide(L)'
;MPVYSVILVAFDLEETASQGSLVWVQDWLLPQLLRPTGASFQGAIILDSILHFNDTFSSQNIPAGWKKLVPDAVDEIKKNESKY
;
A
#
# COMPACT_ATOMS: atom_id res chain seq x y z
N MET A 1 -10.94 20.57 14.16
CA MET A 1 -9.94 20.03 13.22
C MET A 1 -9.92 18.50 13.32
N PRO A 2 -10.07 17.77 12.21
CA PRO A 2 -10.01 16.31 12.28
C PRO A 2 -8.64 15.83 12.74
N VAL A 3 -8.64 14.78 13.53
CA VAL A 3 -7.42 14.15 14.03
C VAL A 3 -7.28 12.79 13.35
N TYR A 4 -6.11 12.55 12.79
CA TYR A 4 -5.79 11.31 12.12
C TYR A 4 -4.73 10.54 12.91
N SER A 5 -4.89 9.25 12.96
CA SER A 5 -3.89 8.35 13.56
C SER A 5 -3.27 7.50 12.47
N VAL A 6 -1.97 7.23 12.61
CA VAL A 6 -1.25 6.34 11.72
C VAL A 6 -0.82 5.13 12.52
N ILE A 7 -1.07 3.94 11.97
CA ILE A 7 -0.66 2.67 12.56
C ILE A 7 0.34 2.02 11.61
N LEU A 8 1.51 1.71 12.12
CA LEU A 8 2.54 1.00 11.37
C LEU A 8 2.49 -0.47 11.79
N VAL A 9 2.31 -1.35 10.81
CA VAL A 9 2.16 -2.78 11.08
C VAL A 9 3.08 -3.57 10.16
N ALA A 10 3.79 -4.54 10.73
CA ALA A 10 4.54 -5.52 9.97
C ALA A 10 3.82 -6.87 10.10
N PHE A 11 3.51 -7.47 8.97
CA PHE A 11 2.79 -8.74 8.93
C PHE A 11 3.71 -9.89 8.56
N ASP A 12 3.40 -11.04 9.11
CA ASP A 12 4.02 -12.31 8.74
C ASP A 12 3.01 -13.17 7.97
N LEU A 13 3.47 -14.30 7.45
CA LEU A 13 2.62 -15.30 6.78
C LEU A 13 1.95 -14.78 5.50
N GLU A 14 2.54 -13.81 4.83
CA GLU A 14 2.00 -13.32 3.55
C GLU A 14 2.00 -14.45 2.50
N GLU A 15 3.09 -15.24 2.46
CA GLU A 15 3.25 -16.36 1.53
C GLU A 15 2.22 -17.49 1.76
N THR A 16 1.52 -17.49 2.86
CA THR A 16 0.48 -18.45 3.21
C THR A 16 -0.89 -17.79 3.24
N ALA A 17 -1.29 -17.19 2.11
CA ALA A 17 -2.57 -16.53 1.91
C ALA A 17 -2.78 -15.30 2.81
N SER A 18 -1.70 -14.56 3.11
CA SER A 18 -1.75 -13.31 3.88
C SER A 18 -2.42 -13.48 5.25
N GLN A 19 -2.18 -14.59 5.90
CA GLN A 19 -2.86 -14.95 7.16
C GLN A 19 -2.64 -13.91 8.26
N GLY A 20 -1.42 -13.33 8.36
CA GLY A 20 -1.11 -12.37 9.39
C GLY A 20 -1.97 -11.10 9.28
N SER A 21 -2.07 -10.53 8.09
CA SER A 21 -2.88 -9.34 7.88
C SER A 21 -4.38 -9.62 8.04
N LEU A 22 -4.84 -10.78 7.60
CA LEU A 22 -6.24 -11.19 7.73
C LEU A 22 -6.66 -11.26 9.19
N VAL A 23 -5.89 -11.96 10.01
CA VAL A 23 -6.16 -12.08 11.46
C VAL A 23 -6.11 -10.71 12.12
N TRP A 24 -5.15 -9.88 11.78
CA TRP A 24 -5.03 -8.55 12.35
C TRP A 24 -6.28 -7.70 12.08
N VAL A 25 -6.79 -7.72 10.86
CA VAL A 25 -8.00 -6.96 10.50
C VAL A 25 -9.23 -7.51 11.20
N GLN A 26 -9.42 -8.84 11.19
CA GLN A 26 -10.61 -9.48 11.74
C GLN A 26 -10.67 -9.47 13.27
N ASP A 27 -9.53 -9.65 13.92
CA ASP A 27 -9.49 -9.86 15.36
C ASP A 27 -9.11 -8.60 16.14
N TRP A 28 -8.47 -7.65 15.50
CA TRP A 28 -8.02 -6.44 16.19
C TRP A 28 -8.55 -5.14 15.57
N LEU A 29 -8.27 -4.88 14.30
CA LEU A 29 -8.60 -3.59 13.69
C LEU A 29 -10.11 -3.31 13.75
N LEU A 30 -10.93 -4.22 13.28
CA LEU A 30 -12.38 -4.05 13.28
C LEU A 30 -12.99 -4.11 14.68
N PRO A 31 -12.80 -5.21 15.47
CA PRO A 31 -13.52 -5.33 16.74
C PRO A 31 -12.93 -4.52 17.89
N GLN A 32 -11.62 -4.27 17.88
CA GLN A 32 -10.95 -3.63 19.02
C GLN A 32 -10.67 -2.15 18.80
N LEU A 33 -10.60 -1.69 17.56
CA LEU A 33 -10.31 -0.29 17.28
C LEU A 33 -11.46 0.42 16.58
N LEU A 34 -11.83 0.01 15.39
CA LEU A 34 -12.78 0.78 14.57
C LEU A 34 -14.19 0.78 15.16
N ARG A 35 -14.73 -0.38 15.52
CA ARG A 35 -16.07 -0.45 16.08
C ARG A 35 -16.22 0.27 17.43
N PRO A 36 -15.33 0.03 18.40
CA PRO A 36 -15.47 0.70 19.70
C PRO A 36 -15.30 2.21 19.66
N THR A 37 -14.43 2.72 18.81
CA THR A 37 -14.14 4.16 18.74
C THR A 37 -15.03 4.90 17.75
N GLY A 38 -15.73 4.19 16.86
CA GLY A 38 -16.45 4.81 15.76
C GLY A 38 -15.54 5.46 14.72
N ALA A 39 -14.24 5.19 14.78
CA ALA A 39 -13.27 5.77 13.85
C ALA A 39 -13.52 5.31 12.42
N SER A 40 -13.27 6.18 11.48
CA SER A 40 -13.41 5.92 10.06
C SER A 40 -12.06 5.48 9.49
N PHE A 41 -12.05 4.38 8.76
CA PHE A 41 -10.84 3.92 8.08
C PHE A 41 -10.60 4.80 6.85
N GLN A 42 -9.45 5.48 6.81
CA GLN A 42 -9.12 6.41 5.74
C GLN A 42 -8.38 5.77 4.57
N GLY A 43 -7.66 4.70 4.82
CA GLY A 43 -6.93 4.00 3.78
C GLY A 43 -5.69 3.29 4.32
N ALA A 44 -5.02 2.58 3.43
CA ALA A 44 -3.78 1.87 3.74
C ALA A 44 -2.74 2.12 2.66
N ILE A 45 -1.49 2.24 3.08
CA ILE A 45 -0.33 2.24 2.19
C ILE A 45 0.39 0.92 2.42
N ILE A 46 0.45 0.11 1.38
CA ILE A 46 1.03 -1.23 1.47
C ILE A 46 2.38 -1.21 0.75
N LEU A 47 3.43 -1.54 1.49
CA LEU A 47 4.78 -1.60 0.97
C LEU A 47 5.14 -3.06 0.71
N ASP A 48 5.61 -3.33 -0.49
CA ASP A 48 6.01 -4.68 -0.89
C ASP A 48 7.21 -4.58 -1.81
N SER A 49 8.09 -5.58 -1.72
CA SER A 49 9.28 -5.68 -2.58
C SER A 49 10.16 -4.41 -2.59
N ILE A 50 10.14 -3.65 -1.53
CA ILE A 50 10.85 -2.36 -1.45
C ILE A 50 12.37 -2.51 -1.40
N LEU A 51 12.87 -3.71 -1.13
CA LEU A 51 14.31 -4.01 -1.12
C LEU A 51 14.81 -4.51 -2.48
N HIS A 52 13.93 -4.66 -3.45
CA HIS A 52 14.28 -5.05 -4.81
C HIS A 52 14.67 -3.80 -5.60
N PHE A 53 15.94 -3.47 -5.53
CA PHE A 53 16.47 -2.32 -6.25
C PHE A 53 17.24 -2.76 -7.49
N ASN A 54 17.00 -2.10 -8.60
CA ASN A 54 17.72 -2.32 -9.85
C ASN A 54 18.04 -0.95 -10.46
N ASP A 55 19.31 -0.63 -10.56
CA ASP A 55 19.79 0.65 -11.11
C ASP A 55 20.08 0.61 -12.61
N THR A 56 19.74 -0.48 -13.28
CA THR A 56 19.85 -0.60 -14.73
C THR A 56 18.91 0.41 -15.39
N PHE A 57 19.39 1.09 -16.40
CA PHE A 57 18.58 2.05 -17.14
C PHE A 57 17.30 1.41 -17.67
N SER A 58 16.20 2.11 -17.50
CA SER A 58 14.86 1.65 -17.90
C SER A 58 14.42 0.32 -17.25
N SER A 59 14.93 -0.01 -16.06
CA SER A 59 14.51 -1.22 -15.33
C SER A 59 13.14 -1.07 -14.68
N GLN A 60 12.71 0.18 -14.44
CA GLN A 60 11.43 0.48 -13.79
C GLN A 60 10.39 0.81 -14.85
N ASN A 61 9.52 -0.14 -15.14
CA ASN A 61 8.51 0.01 -16.18
C ASN A 61 7.11 0.04 -15.60
N ILE A 62 6.29 0.91 -16.15
CA ILE A 62 4.87 0.94 -15.82
C ILE A 62 4.18 -0.18 -16.59
N PRO A 63 3.39 -1.04 -15.90
CA PRO A 63 2.70 -2.14 -16.60
C PRO A 63 1.82 -1.65 -17.74
N ALA A 64 1.73 -2.45 -18.79
CA ALA A 64 0.90 -2.16 -19.95
C ALA A 64 -0.57 -1.98 -19.52
N GLY A 65 -1.23 -1.01 -20.12
CA GLY A 65 -2.64 -0.75 -19.84
C GLY A 65 -2.91 0.22 -18.69
N TRP A 66 -1.93 0.48 -17.83
CA TRP A 66 -2.13 1.40 -16.69
C TRP A 66 -2.44 2.82 -17.15
N LYS A 67 -1.83 3.26 -18.24
CA LYS A 67 -2.10 4.59 -18.79
C LYS A 67 -3.58 4.76 -19.19
N LYS A 68 -4.20 3.68 -19.63
CA LYS A 68 -5.61 3.68 -19.99
C LYS A 68 -6.54 3.68 -18.78
N LEU A 69 -6.13 2.99 -17.70
CA LEU A 69 -6.92 2.85 -16.49
C LEU A 69 -6.77 4.05 -15.54
N VAL A 70 -5.56 4.52 -15.36
CA VAL A 70 -5.23 5.60 -14.42
C VAL A 70 -4.25 6.60 -15.06
N PRO A 71 -4.68 7.33 -16.10
CA PRO A 71 -3.77 8.18 -16.87
C PRO A 71 -3.08 9.25 -16.03
N ASP A 72 -3.79 9.87 -15.11
CA ASP A 72 -3.23 10.94 -14.27
C ASP A 72 -2.13 10.42 -13.37
N ALA A 73 -2.31 9.23 -12.80
CA ALA A 73 -1.29 8.60 -11.95
C ALA A 73 -0.04 8.25 -12.76
N VAL A 74 -0.21 7.73 -13.98
CA VAL A 74 0.90 7.40 -14.87
C VAL A 74 1.67 8.65 -15.27
N ASP A 75 0.97 9.74 -15.60
CA ASP A 75 1.60 10.99 -15.96
C ASP A 75 2.40 11.58 -14.79
N GLU A 76 1.86 11.49 -13.57
CA GLU A 76 2.55 11.94 -12.37
C GLU A 76 3.81 11.11 -12.09
N ILE A 77 3.73 9.80 -12.25
CA ILE A 77 4.88 8.90 -12.09
C ILE A 77 5.98 9.27 -13.09
N LYS A 78 5.62 9.44 -14.36
CA LYS A 78 6.57 9.80 -15.42
C LYS A 78 7.21 11.16 -15.18
N LYS A 79 6.45 12.11 -14.67
CA LYS A 79 6.93 13.43 -14.35
C LYS A 79 8.01 13.43 -13.28
N ASN A 80 7.90 12.49 -12.35
CA ASN A 80 8.85 12.33 -11.25
C ASN A 80 9.82 11.17 -11.47
N GLU A 81 9.84 10.62 -12.68
CA GLU A 81 10.68 9.48 -13.02
C GLU A 81 12.15 9.85 -12.94
N SER A 82 12.92 9.00 -12.28
CA SER A 82 14.37 9.07 -12.30
C SER A 82 14.90 8.35 -13.55
N LYS A 83 16.24 8.23 -13.63
CA LYS A 83 16.90 7.52 -14.74
C LYS A 83 16.58 6.01 -14.80
N TYR A 84 15.94 5.46 -13.80
CA TYR A 84 15.57 4.04 -13.77
C TYR A 84 14.17 3.84 -14.41
#